data_483ace2e81076a06dec325eb2963e33c
#
_entry.id   483ace2e81076a06dec325eb2963e33c
#
_cell.length_a   1.000
_cell.length_b   1.000
_cell.length_c   1.000
_cell.angle_alpha   90.00
_cell.angle_beta   90.00
_cell.angle_gamma   90.00
#
_symmetry.space_group_name_H-M   'P 1'
#
loop_
_entity.id
_entity.type
_entity.pdbx_description
1 polymer ?
#
loop_
_entity_poly.entity_id
_entity_poly.type
_entity_poly.pdbx_seq_one_letter_code
_entity_poly.pdbx_strand_id
1 'polypeptide(L)'
;MTYHKRLSLLIVLDSIIVLSAIYLSYLTLHPYLVVLQYPKLILSSIALLVSHHLFASLYRLYNKAWEYASVSELTAIVKAVTYSIITTAIIQFLYNGDIYFRALMITWMLHIIFIGGSRFSWRVYRDRYIHTNRIKKRTLIIGAGAGGHMAVRQLNKNADTDLMPVAYIDDDPKKFRLQYFGIPVVGDSTTIKQAVESYKIDNIIIAIPSLSKQDLKRIFDECAKTAAKTQIMPMIEDIISGKVSVNQFRDVQVEDLLGREPVKLDIESISEYVTGKTILVTGAGGSIGSEICRQISRFNPKKLLLLGHGENSIYGIDMELRGLKLEEIEIIPVIADVQDRDRIFEIVERHRPDVVYHAAAHKHVPLMEYNPKEAVKNNVIGTRNVAEAADTFGVETFVLVSSDKAVNPTNVMGSTKRIAEMVIQNLDKHSSTKYVAVRFGNVLGSRGSVIPLFKKQIQTGGPVTVTHPDMTRYFMTIPEASRLVLQAGALARGGEVFVLDMGEPVKIVDLAKNLIQLSGYTIEEIGIKFAGIRPGEKMFEELLGENEVHQKPVFPKIFIGKTVEFNYSTVNHLIDSFLEMEPERLKEIVLGMANKKEIDLLNHV
;
A
#
# COMPACT_ATOMS: atom_id res chain seq x y z
N MET A 1 -6.19 -0.13 -38.31
CA MET A 1 -5.65 -0.33 -39.67
C MET A 1 -4.69 -1.51 -39.66
N THR A 2 -4.83 -2.50 -40.58
CA THR A 2 -3.91 -3.65 -40.64
C THR A 2 -2.53 -3.23 -41.12
N TYR A 3 -1.48 -4.00 -40.75
CA TYR A 3 -0.09 -3.72 -41.14
C TYR A 3 0.06 -3.49 -42.66
N HIS A 4 -0.51 -4.33 -43.49
CA HIS A 4 -0.41 -4.22 -44.94
C HIS A 4 -1.08 -2.95 -45.50
N LYS A 5 -2.26 -2.56 -45.00
CA LYS A 5 -2.90 -1.32 -45.40
C LYS A 5 -2.09 -0.07 -45.03
N ARG A 6 -1.47 -0.09 -43.87
CA ARG A 6 -0.58 1.00 -43.41
C ARG A 6 0.68 1.08 -44.27
N LEU A 7 1.31 -0.06 -44.55
CA LEU A 7 2.51 -0.12 -45.37
C LEU A 7 2.26 0.42 -46.78
N SER A 8 1.17 -0.04 -47.43
CA SER A 8 0.78 0.43 -48.78
C SER A 8 0.54 1.95 -48.80
N LEU A 9 -0.18 2.48 -47.78
CA LEU A 9 -0.42 3.92 -47.69
C LEU A 9 0.87 4.72 -47.55
N LEU A 10 1.82 4.27 -46.73
CA LEU A 10 3.12 4.92 -46.55
C LEU A 10 3.98 4.89 -47.81
N ILE A 11 3.99 3.77 -48.53
CA ILE A 11 4.73 3.64 -49.80
C ILE A 11 4.15 4.60 -50.85
N VAL A 12 2.83 4.66 -50.99
CA VAL A 12 2.17 5.58 -51.94
C VAL A 12 2.47 7.04 -51.59
N LEU A 13 2.34 7.41 -50.30
CA LEU A 13 2.60 8.77 -49.84
C LEU A 13 4.05 9.18 -50.08
N ASP A 14 4.99 8.32 -49.72
CA ASP A 14 6.42 8.58 -49.91
C ASP A 14 6.78 8.65 -51.40
N SER A 15 6.16 7.82 -52.26
CA SER A 15 6.33 7.92 -53.72
C SER A 15 5.90 9.27 -54.28
N ILE A 16 4.72 9.78 -53.81
CA ILE A 16 4.25 11.11 -54.21
C ILE A 16 5.21 12.19 -53.75
N ILE A 17 5.67 12.12 -52.50
CA ILE A 17 6.64 13.09 -51.94
C ILE A 17 7.95 13.08 -52.72
N VAL A 18 8.52 11.92 -53.01
CA VAL A 18 9.77 11.77 -53.73
C VAL A 18 9.67 12.38 -55.12
N LEU A 19 8.61 12.05 -55.87
CA LEU A 19 8.36 12.59 -57.20
C LEU A 19 8.11 14.10 -57.13
N SER A 20 7.30 14.57 -56.19
CA SER A 20 7.07 16.02 -56.02
C SER A 20 8.36 16.77 -55.73
N ALA A 21 9.24 16.23 -54.90
CA ALA A 21 10.51 16.88 -54.57
C ALA A 21 11.43 17.05 -55.80
N ILE A 22 11.57 16.01 -56.65
CA ILE A 22 12.43 16.08 -57.81
C ILE A 22 11.81 16.94 -58.92
N TYR A 23 10.51 16.80 -59.20
CA TYR A 23 9.84 17.62 -60.21
C TYR A 23 9.82 19.10 -59.84
N LEU A 24 9.51 19.45 -58.58
CA LEU A 24 9.53 20.82 -58.07
C LEU A 24 10.92 21.43 -58.15
N SER A 25 11.97 20.66 -57.85
CA SER A 25 13.35 21.07 -57.97
C SER A 25 13.72 21.41 -59.42
N TYR A 26 13.34 20.57 -60.39
CA TYR A 26 13.59 20.85 -61.80
C TYR A 26 12.75 22.03 -62.30
N LEU A 27 11.49 22.19 -61.88
CA LEU A 27 10.66 23.32 -62.25
C LEU A 27 11.22 24.66 -61.73
N THR A 28 11.80 24.69 -60.53
CA THR A 28 12.43 25.91 -60.00
C THR A 28 13.65 26.34 -60.79
N LEU A 29 14.38 25.39 -61.39
CA LEU A 29 15.56 25.69 -62.20
C LEU A 29 15.22 25.93 -63.67
N HIS A 30 14.10 25.36 -64.17
CA HIS A 30 13.66 25.43 -65.58
C HIS A 30 12.14 25.68 -65.64
N PRO A 31 11.66 26.93 -65.53
CA PRO A 31 10.24 27.28 -65.46
C PRO A 31 9.40 26.86 -66.67
N TYR A 32 10.00 26.68 -67.82
CA TYR A 32 9.33 26.30 -69.07
C TYR A 32 9.47 24.80 -69.41
N LEU A 33 9.64 23.95 -68.44
CA LEU A 33 9.97 22.54 -68.60
C LEU A 33 8.74 21.75 -69.10
N VAL A 34 8.87 21.13 -70.28
CA VAL A 34 7.93 20.10 -70.76
C VAL A 34 8.52 18.74 -70.36
N VAL A 35 7.96 18.14 -69.29
CA VAL A 35 8.51 16.92 -68.65
C VAL A 35 8.82 15.78 -69.61
N LEU A 36 7.97 15.56 -70.62
CA LEU A 36 8.13 14.49 -71.61
C LEU A 36 9.31 14.70 -72.57
N GLN A 37 9.85 15.92 -72.68
CA GLN A 37 10.99 16.23 -73.52
C GLN A 37 12.34 16.05 -72.84
N TYR A 38 12.36 15.64 -71.57
CA TYR A 38 13.59 15.45 -70.79
C TYR A 38 13.74 14.01 -70.28
N PRO A 39 14.23 13.05 -71.12
CA PRO A 39 14.45 11.64 -70.73
C PRO A 39 15.33 11.51 -69.47
N LYS A 40 16.25 12.44 -69.27
CA LYS A 40 17.15 12.50 -68.09
C LYS A 40 16.38 12.74 -66.79
N LEU A 41 15.30 13.54 -66.80
CA LEU A 41 14.46 13.75 -65.63
C LEU A 41 13.69 12.49 -65.27
N ILE A 42 13.18 11.80 -66.28
CA ILE A 42 12.42 10.55 -66.11
C ILE A 42 13.33 9.48 -65.49
N LEU A 43 14.53 9.29 -66.03
CA LEU A 43 15.54 8.36 -65.50
C LEU A 43 15.91 8.69 -64.02
N SER A 44 16.15 9.96 -63.74
CA SER A 44 16.50 10.42 -62.38
C SER A 44 15.33 10.22 -61.41
N SER A 45 14.09 10.41 -61.88
CA SER A 45 12.89 10.19 -61.04
C SER A 45 12.69 8.71 -60.70
N ILE A 46 12.91 7.83 -61.66
CA ILE A 46 12.82 6.37 -61.42
C ILE A 46 13.95 5.92 -60.49
N ALA A 47 15.18 6.39 -60.75
CA ALA A 47 16.35 6.09 -59.91
C ALA A 47 16.15 6.54 -58.46
N LEU A 48 15.63 7.77 -58.25
CA LEU A 48 15.36 8.31 -56.92
C LEU A 48 14.25 7.56 -56.22
N LEU A 49 13.18 7.23 -56.94
CA LEU A 49 12.04 6.51 -56.37
C LEU A 49 12.46 5.11 -55.89
N VAL A 50 13.14 4.35 -56.73
CA VAL A 50 13.59 2.99 -56.39
C VAL A 50 14.61 3.02 -55.26
N SER A 51 15.61 3.91 -55.33
CA SER A 51 16.60 4.03 -54.27
C SER A 51 16.00 4.50 -52.94
N HIS A 52 15.03 5.41 -52.98
CA HIS A 52 14.35 5.82 -51.75
C HIS A 52 13.66 4.65 -51.04
N HIS A 53 12.84 3.87 -51.75
CA HIS A 53 12.17 2.74 -51.15
C HIS A 53 13.12 1.65 -50.65
N LEU A 54 14.25 1.44 -51.37
CA LEU A 54 15.30 0.54 -50.93
C LEU A 54 15.91 0.98 -49.59
N PHE A 55 16.37 2.24 -49.50
CA PHE A 55 16.97 2.76 -48.27
C PHE A 55 15.97 2.98 -47.15
N ALA A 56 14.72 3.37 -47.46
CA ALA A 56 13.65 3.45 -46.48
C ALA A 56 13.37 2.08 -45.85
N SER A 57 13.41 1.01 -46.64
CA SER A 57 13.30 -0.37 -46.15
C SER A 57 14.51 -0.78 -45.31
N LEU A 58 15.75 -0.51 -45.82
CA LEU A 58 17.00 -0.84 -45.13
C LEU A 58 17.11 -0.15 -43.75
N TYR A 59 16.72 1.11 -43.64
CA TYR A 59 16.69 1.88 -42.39
C TYR A 59 15.38 1.68 -41.59
N ARG A 60 14.53 0.71 -42.01
CA ARG A 60 13.28 0.30 -41.35
C ARG A 60 12.30 1.46 -41.12
N LEU A 61 12.22 2.46 -42.00
CA LEU A 61 11.32 3.60 -41.87
C LEU A 61 9.87 3.19 -41.88
N TYR A 62 9.50 2.13 -42.60
CA TYR A 62 8.14 1.58 -42.66
C TYR A 62 7.74 0.73 -41.44
N ASN A 63 8.72 0.23 -40.69
CA ASN A 63 8.49 -0.61 -39.51
C ASN A 63 8.43 0.20 -38.21
N LYS A 64 8.75 1.50 -38.25
CA LYS A 64 8.74 2.36 -37.07
C LYS A 64 7.33 2.82 -36.72
N ALA A 65 7.03 2.84 -35.40
CA ALA A 65 5.82 3.44 -34.88
C ALA A 65 6.05 4.95 -34.76
N TRP A 66 5.60 5.73 -35.75
CA TRP A 66 5.70 7.20 -35.78
C TRP A 66 4.99 7.91 -34.61
N GLU A 67 4.51 7.10 -33.68
CA GLU A 67 3.85 7.51 -32.45
C GLU A 67 4.82 8.16 -31.45
N TYR A 68 6.09 7.75 -31.48
CA TYR A 68 7.14 8.15 -30.52
C TYR A 68 8.39 8.68 -31.23
N ALA A 69 8.21 9.53 -32.28
CA ALA A 69 9.34 10.04 -33.05
C ALA A 69 10.45 10.64 -32.16
N SER A 70 11.63 10.02 -32.22
CA SER A 70 12.82 10.41 -31.48
C SER A 70 13.90 10.95 -32.45
N VAL A 71 14.99 11.50 -31.89
CA VAL A 71 16.15 11.94 -32.66
C VAL A 71 16.68 10.81 -33.57
N SER A 72 16.59 9.55 -33.14
CA SER A 72 17.01 8.38 -33.92
C SER A 72 16.18 8.17 -35.20
N GLU A 73 14.94 8.64 -35.24
CA GLU A 73 14.07 8.53 -36.41
C GLU A 73 14.36 9.63 -37.44
N LEU A 74 14.62 10.83 -36.95
CA LEU A 74 15.07 11.94 -37.81
C LEU A 74 16.37 11.59 -38.49
N THR A 75 17.35 11.05 -37.76
CA THR A 75 18.63 10.60 -38.34
C THR A 75 18.46 9.48 -39.37
N ALA A 76 17.48 8.58 -39.17
CA ALA A 76 17.19 7.54 -40.15
C ALA A 76 16.58 8.11 -41.46
N ILE A 77 15.69 9.12 -41.38
CA ILE A 77 15.16 9.84 -42.53
C ILE A 77 16.30 10.50 -43.30
N VAL A 78 17.15 11.29 -42.62
CA VAL A 78 18.28 12.00 -43.24
C VAL A 78 19.20 11.02 -43.95
N LYS A 79 19.57 9.89 -43.33
CA LYS A 79 20.41 8.85 -43.96
C LYS A 79 19.73 8.25 -45.18
N ALA A 80 18.48 7.83 -45.09
CA ALA A 80 17.78 7.22 -46.22
C ALA A 80 17.68 8.18 -47.42
N VAL A 81 17.31 9.43 -47.19
CA VAL A 81 17.22 10.45 -48.25
C VAL A 81 18.58 10.75 -48.83
N THR A 82 19.61 10.94 -48.00
CA THR A 82 20.98 11.26 -48.50
C THR A 82 21.54 10.14 -49.36
N TYR A 83 21.43 8.87 -48.91
CA TYR A 83 21.93 7.76 -49.74
C TYR A 83 21.10 7.59 -51.02
N SER A 84 19.79 7.90 -51.01
CA SER A 84 18.96 7.87 -52.21
C SER A 84 19.42 8.93 -53.25
N ILE A 85 19.74 10.13 -52.80
CA ILE A 85 20.26 11.19 -53.66
C ILE A 85 21.63 10.84 -54.21
N ILE A 86 22.56 10.31 -53.39
CA ILE A 86 23.88 9.86 -53.82
C ILE A 86 23.76 8.78 -54.90
N THR A 87 22.91 7.78 -54.71
CA THR A 87 22.65 6.74 -55.68
C THR A 87 22.12 7.32 -57.00
N THR A 88 21.19 8.27 -56.93
CA THR A 88 20.65 8.97 -58.10
C THR A 88 21.74 9.76 -58.81
N ALA A 89 22.64 10.44 -58.09
CA ALA A 89 23.81 11.15 -58.67
C ALA A 89 24.74 10.21 -59.41
N ILE A 90 25.05 9.04 -58.84
CA ILE A 90 25.88 8.01 -59.48
C ILE A 90 25.23 7.52 -60.78
N ILE A 91 23.93 7.24 -60.79
CA ILE A 91 23.19 6.80 -61.97
C ILE A 91 23.19 7.90 -63.04
N GLN A 92 22.99 9.18 -62.66
CA GLN A 92 23.11 10.31 -63.60
C GLN A 92 24.49 10.38 -64.24
N PHE A 93 25.54 10.24 -63.47
CA PHE A 93 26.92 10.26 -63.98
C PHE A 93 27.20 9.11 -64.94
N LEU A 94 26.80 7.89 -64.57
CA LEU A 94 27.01 6.70 -65.42
C LEU A 94 26.27 6.77 -66.75
N TYR A 95 25.08 7.38 -66.77
CA TYR A 95 24.24 7.47 -67.97
C TYR A 95 24.55 8.69 -68.83
N ASN A 96 24.87 9.88 -68.23
CA ASN A 96 24.99 11.15 -68.91
C ASN A 96 26.42 11.71 -68.93
N GLY A 97 27.36 11.15 -68.17
CA GLY A 97 28.68 11.71 -67.93
C GLY A 97 28.69 12.99 -67.10
N ASP A 98 27.58 13.44 -66.62
CA ASP A 98 27.44 14.69 -65.88
C ASP A 98 26.37 14.55 -64.73
N ILE A 99 26.52 15.35 -63.65
CA ILE A 99 25.63 15.36 -62.48
C ILE A 99 24.92 16.69 -62.39
N TYR A 100 23.60 16.66 -62.34
CA TYR A 100 22.76 17.86 -62.13
C TYR A 100 22.76 18.30 -60.65
N PHE A 101 23.92 18.74 -60.15
CA PHE A 101 24.20 18.98 -58.75
C PHE A 101 23.18 19.94 -58.11
N ARG A 102 22.86 21.08 -58.78
CA ARG A 102 21.90 22.08 -58.25
C ARG A 102 20.51 21.48 -58.06
N ALA A 103 20.03 20.71 -59.03
CA ALA A 103 18.72 20.06 -58.95
C ALA A 103 18.69 19.00 -57.85
N LEU A 104 19.73 18.19 -57.70
CA LEU A 104 19.81 17.17 -56.65
C LEU A 104 19.90 17.78 -55.24
N MET A 105 20.60 18.91 -55.07
CA MET A 105 20.65 19.62 -53.78
C MET A 105 19.27 20.16 -53.36
N ILE A 106 18.54 20.80 -54.27
CA ILE A 106 17.20 21.28 -54.01
C ILE A 106 16.28 20.09 -53.72
N THR A 107 16.39 19.00 -54.53
CA THR A 107 15.62 17.77 -54.29
C THR A 107 15.91 17.18 -52.92
N TRP A 108 17.15 17.13 -52.49
CA TRP A 108 17.55 16.62 -51.18
C TRP A 108 16.91 17.44 -50.05
N MET A 109 16.93 18.77 -50.12
CA MET A 109 16.32 19.64 -49.12
C MET A 109 14.80 19.44 -49.07
N LEU A 110 14.12 19.48 -50.24
CA LEU A 110 12.67 19.29 -50.32
C LEU A 110 12.25 17.90 -49.85
N HIS A 111 13.00 16.88 -50.20
CA HIS A 111 12.73 15.49 -49.85
C HIS A 111 12.76 15.29 -48.30
N ILE A 112 13.78 15.83 -47.62
CA ILE A 112 13.86 15.79 -46.13
C ILE A 112 12.70 16.56 -45.52
N ILE A 113 12.39 17.77 -46.00
CA ILE A 113 11.31 18.61 -45.49
C ILE A 113 9.95 17.91 -45.65
N PHE A 114 9.67 17.34 -46.81
CA PHE A 114 8.38 16.72 -47.08
C PHE A 114 8.19 15.40 -46.34
N ILE A 115 9.19 14.50 -46.32
CA ILE A 115 9.11 13.25 -45.55
C ILE A 115 9.05 13.56 -44.05
N GLY A 116 9.93 14.39 -43.51
CA GLY A 116 9.93 14.78 -42.12
C GLY A 116 8.64 15.52 -41.71
N GLY A 117 8.24 16.49 -42.55
CA GLY A 117 7.02 17.27 -42.34
C GLY A 117 5.73 16.43 -42.35
N SER A 118 5.63 15.47 -43.30
CA SER A 118 4.44 14.58 -43.33
C SER A 118 4.32 13.72 -42.07
N ARG A 119 5.43 13.18 -41.56
CA ARG A 119 5.47 12.40 -40.31
C ARG A 119 5.15 13.26 -39.10
N PHE A 120 5.72 14.48 -39.03
CA PHE A 120 5.44 15.42 -37.94
C PHE A 120 3.99 15.93 -37.95
N SER A 121 3.46 16.29 -39.12
CA SER A 121 2.07 16.75 -39.27
C SER A 121 1.06 15.68 -38.85
N TRP A 122 1.30 14.41 -39.22
CA TRP A 122 0.45 13.30 -38.76
C TRP A 122 0.44 13.17 -37.25
N ARG A 123 1.60 13.30 -36.61
CA ARG A 123 1.72 13.26 -35.15
C ARG A 123 0.92 14.40 -34.50
N VAL A 124 1.12 15.65 -34.95
CA VAL A 124 0.40 16.82 -34.42
C VAL A 124 -1.12 16.68 -34.62
N TYR A 125 -1.53 16.22 -35.79
CA TYR A 125 -2.97 15.99 -36.08
C TYR A 125 -3.56 14.95 -35.13
N ARG A 126 -2.91 13.82 -34.95
CA ARG A 126 -3.37 12.76 -34.07
C ARG A 126 -3.45 13.23 -32.62
N ASP A 127 -2.38 13.86 -32.11
CA ASP A 127 -2.31 14.30 -30.71
C ASP A 127 -3.34 15.40 -30.42
N ARG A 128 -3.69 16.22 -31.41
CA ARG A 128 -4.65 17.32 -31.25
C ARG A 128 -6.12 16.92 -31.47
N TYR A 129 -6.41 15.98 -32.34
CA TYR A 129 -7.79 15.68 -32.78
C TYR A 129 -8.32 14.30 -32.38
N ILE A 130 -7.49 13.31 -32.14
CA ILE A 130 -7.95 11.94 -31.85
C ILE A 130 -8.12 11.70 -30.34
N HIS A 131 -7.38 12.43 -29.47
CA HIS A 131 -7.43 12.25 -28.01
C HIS A 131 -8.30 13.24 -27.24
N THR A 132 -9.12 14.09 -27.90
CA THR A 132 -9.77 15.25 -27.27
C THR A 132 -11.24 15.06 -26.81
N ASN A 133 -11.81 13.87 -26.84
CA ASN A 133 -13.25 13.70 -26.59
C ASN A 133 -13.65 13.14 -25.21
N ARG A 134 -12.76 13.16 -24.20
CA ARG A 134 -13.15 12.89 -22.81
C ARG A 134 -12.97 14.13 -21.96
N ILE A 135 -13.98 14.47 -21.16
CA ILE A 135 -13.86 15.50 -20.11
C ILE A 135 -12.79 15.00 -19.14
N LYS A 136 -11.61 15.64 -19.17
CA LYS A 136 -10.49 15.28 -18.30
C LYS A 136 -10.55 16.10 -17.02
N LYS A 137 -10.39 15.45 -15.87
CA LYS A 137 -10.28 16.07 -14.54
C LYS A 137 -8.96 16.83 -14.43
N ARG A 138 -9.05 18.11 -14.10
CA ARG A 138 -7.88 18.97 -13.91
C ARG A 138 -7.12 18.54 -12.67
N THR A 139 -5.85 18.22 -12.80
CA THR A 139 -5.05 17.59 -11.75
C THR A 139 -3.88 18.46 -11.33
N LEU A 140 -3.76 18.69 -10.02
CA LEU A 140 -2.63 19.34 -9.37
C LEU A 140 -1.62 18.26 -8.95
N ILE A 141 -0.35 18.46 -9.28
CA ILE A 141 0.74 17.56 -8.87
C ILE A 141 1.53 18.21 -7.74
N ILE A 142 1.58 17.57 -6.58
CA ILE A 142 2.41 18.01 -5.46
C ILE A 142 3.77 17.31 -5.52
N GLY A 143 4.83 18.09 -5.68
CA GLY A 143 6.19 17.67 -5.94
C GLY A 143 6.57 17.82 -7.41
N ALA A 144 7.46 18.79 -7.71
CA ALA A 144 8.04 19.01 -9.03
C ALA A 144 9.46 18.41 -9.14
N GLY A 145 9.69 17.26 -8.48
CA GLY A 145 10.91 16.45 -8.55
C GLY A 145 10.73 15.23 -9.44
N ALA A 146 11.60 14.23 -9.27
CA ALA A 146 11.60 13.00 -10.06
C ALA A 146 10.24 12.26 -10.02
N GLY A 147 9.59 12.18 -8.85
CA GLY A 147 8.28 11.57 -8.69
C GLY A 147 7.19 12.32 -9.47
N GLY A 148 7.12 13.64 -9.36
CA GLY A 148 6.17 14.46 -10.10
C GLY A 148 6.37 14.39 -11.62
N HIS A 149 7.61 14.40 -12.07
CA HIS A 149 7.93 14.19 -13.50
C HIS A 149 7.49 12.80 -13.99
N MET A 150 7.67 11.76 -13.16
CA MET A 150 7.20 10.42 -13.48
C MET A 150 5.66 10.36 -13.55
N ALA A 151 4.98 10.97 -12.58
CA ALA A 151 3.53 11.06 -12.56
C ALA A 151 2.97 11.73 -13.82
N VAL A 152 3.50 12.90 -14.20
CA VAL A 152 3.06 13.60 -15.42
C VAL A 152 3.36 12.80 -16.70
N ARG A 153 4.53 12.18 -16.80
CA ARG A 153 4.84 11.31 -17.95
C ARG A 153 3.87 10.14 -18.06
N GLN A 154 3.49 9.53 -16.94
CA GLN A 154 2.54 8.43 -16.89
C GLN A 154 1.14 8.88 -17.32
N LEU A 155 0.65 10.02 -16.78
CA LEU A 155 -0.64 10.60 -17.15
C LEU A 155 -0.71 10.96 -18.64
N ASN A 156 0.37 11.54 -19.18
CA ASN A 156 0.44 11.90 -20.59
C ASN A 156 0.60 10.69 -21.55
N LYS A 157 1.17 9.57 -21.09
CA LYS A 157 1.31 8.35 -21.89
C LYS A 157 0.05 7.49 -21.89
N ASN A 158 -0.72 7.52 -20.81
CA ASN A 158 -1.91 6.69 -20.68
C ASN A 158 -3.12 7.43 -21.24
N ALA A 159 -3.49 7.10 -22.48
CA ALA A 159 -4.63 7.72 -23.18
C ALA A 159 -5.99 7.42 -22.51
N ASP A 160 -6.06 6.37 -21.68
CA ASP A 160 -7.28 5.96 -21.00
C ASP A 160 -7.52 6.67 -19.66
N THR A 161 -6.55 7.46 -19.17
CA THR A 161 -6.73 8.23 -17.94
C THR A 161 -7.63 9.45 -18.19
N ASP A 162 -8.51 9.70 -17.26
CA ASP A 162 -9.37 10.90 -17.21
C ASP A 162 -8.68 12.09 -16.50
N LEU A 163 -7.41 11.96 -16.08
CA LEU A 163 -6.64 12.97 -15.34
C LEU A 163 -5.77 13.82 -16.30
N MET A 164 -5.78 15.13 -16.11
CA MET A 164 -4.98 16.09 -16.89
C MET A 164 -4.15 16.98 -15.95
N PRO A 165 -2.83 16.81 -15.87
CA PRO A 165 -1.98 17.65 -15.04
C PRO A 165 -1.93 19.09 -15.59
N VAL A 166 -2.22 20.09 -14.73
CA VAL A 166 -2.32 21.50 -15.14
C VAL A 166 -1.42 22.45 -14.33
N ALA A 167 -0.97 22.03 -13.15
CA ALA A 167 -0.08 22.81 -12.30
C ALA A 167 0.74 21.89 -11.37
N TYR A 168 1.90 22.38 -10.92
CA TYR A 168 2.71 21.80 -9.86
C TYR A 168 2.70 22.69 -8.62
N ILE A 169 2.83 22.06 -7.45
CA ILE A 169 3.22 22.65 -6.17
C ILE A 169 4.56 22.02 -5.73
N ASP A 170 5.50 22.83 -5.25
CA ASP A 170 6.77 22.34 -4.69
C ASP A 170 7.29 23.32 -3.63
N ASP A 171 7.74 22.80 -2.48
CA ASP A 171 8.24 23.62 -1.37
C ASP A 171 9.66 24.16 -1.61
N ASP A 172 10.36 23.76 -2.69
CA ASP A 172 11.66 24.32 -3.09
C ASP A 172 11.46 25.68 -3.81
N PRO A 173 11.86 26.82 -3.19
CA PRO A 173 11.69 28.15 -3.80
C PRO A 173 12.38 28.31 -5.17
N LYS A 174 13.42 27.52 -5.43
CA LYS A 174 14.16 27.58 -6.70
C LYS A 174 13.35 27.09 -7.89
N LYS A 175 12.29 26.33 -7.63
CA LYS A 175 11.42 25.78 -8.68
C LYS A 175 10.23 26.68 -8.98
N PHE A 176 9.92 27.65 -8.15
CA PHE A 176 8.79 28.57 -8.32
C PHE A 176 8.84 29.25 -9.69
N ARG A 177 7.73 29.26 -10.41
CA ARG A 177 7.56 29.76 -11.78
C ARG A 177 8.31 29.00 -12.89
N LEU A 178 9.05 27.93 -12.58
CA LEU A 178 9.57 27.06 -13.62
C LEU A 178 8.45 26.25 -14.27
N GLN A 179 8.69 25.77 -15.48
CA GLN A 179 7.76 24.89 -16.20
C GLN A 179 8.42 23.57 -16.52
N TYR A 180 7.73 22.47 -16.19
CA TYR A 180 8.14 21.12 -16.55
C TYR A 180 7.06 20.47 -17.42
N PHE A 181 7.44 19.98 -18.60
CA PHE A 181 6.49 19.44 -19.59
C PHE A 181 5.39 20.44 -20.02
N GLY A 182 5.70 21.75 -19.99
CA GLY A 182 4.74 22.81 -20.27
C GLY A 182 3.77 23.15 -19.13
N ILE A 183 3.97 22.58 -17.95
CA ILE A 183 3.13 22.76 -16.75
C ILE A 183 3.88 23.62 -15.73
N PRO A 184 3.30 24.75 -15.24
CA PRO A 184 3.97 25.65 -14.32
C PRO A 184 3.99 25.15 -12.88
N VAL A 185 5.05 25.50 -12.11
CA VAL A 185 5.07 25.44 -10.65
C VAL A 185 4.46 26.72 -10.11
N VAL A 186 3.30 26.62 -9.44
CA VAL A 186 2.47 27.78 -9.11
C VAL A 186 2.58 28.24 -7.66
N GLY A 187 3.20 27.45 -6.79
CA GLY A 187 3.37 27.79 -5.38
C GLY A 187 3.97 26.64 -4.57
N ASP A 188 3.87 26.78 -3.26
CA ASP A 188 4.29 25.82 -2.24
C ASP A 188 3.08 25.14 -1.55
N SER A 189 3.33 24.24 -0.61
CA SER A 189 2.29 23.47 0.09
C SER A 189 1.27 24.34 0.83
N THR A 190 1.61 25.59 1.22
CA THR A 190 0.68 26.52 1.89
C THR A 190 -0.33 27.15 0.94
N THR A 191 -0.04 27.14 -0.37
CA THR A 191 -0.86 27.76 -1.42
C THR A 191 -1.78 26.78 -2.14
N ILE A 192 -1.86 25.51 -1.68
CA ILE A 192 -2.65 24.44 -2.32
C ILE A 192 -4.10 24.88 -2.53
N LYS A 193 -4.76 25.44 -1.51
CA LYS A 193 -6.16 25.89 -1.60
C LYS A 193 -6.34 26.93 -2.71
N GLN A 194 -5.47 27.93 -2.75
CA GLN A 194 -5.50 28.98 -3.78
C GLN A 194 -5.26 28.41 -5.19
N ALA A 195 -4.35 27.45 -5.32
CA ALA A 195 -4.08 26.78 -6.59
C ALA A 195 -5.29 25.97 -7.07
N VAL A 196 -5.96 25.24 -6.15
CA VAL A 196 -7.18 24.48 -6.47
C VAL A 196 -8.27 25.39 -7.02
N GLU A 197 -8.53 26.52 -6.38
CA GLU A 197 -9.54 27.49 -6.81
C GLU A 197 -9.17 28.16 -8.15
N SER A 198 -7.93 28.67 -8.28
CA SER A 198 -7.47 29.40 -9.46
C SER A 198 -7.38 28.54 -10.71
N TYR A 199 -6.95 27.30 -10.58
CA TYR A 199 -6.79 26.34 -11.69
C TYR A 199 -7.99 25.40 -11.86
N LYS A 200 -9.05 25.53 -11.05
CA LYS A 200 -10.24 24.67 -11.04
C LYS A 200 -9.84 23.19 -11.01
N ILE A 201 -9.15 22.81 -9.96
CA ILE A 201 -8.59 21.46 -9.80
C ILE A 201 -9.67 20.50 -9.28
N ASP A 202 -9.85 19.38 -9.96
CA ASP A 202 -10.75 18.29 -9.56
C ASP A 202 -10.02 17.19 -8.78
N ASN A 203 -8.70 17.03 -9.02
CA ASN A 203 -7.90 15.96 -8.44
C ASN A 203 -6.50 16.45 -8.05
N ILE A 204 -5.97 15.96 -6.94
CA ILE A 204 -4.62 16.24 -6.44
C ILE A 204 -3.84 14.92 -6.41
N ILE A 205 -2.60 14.91 -6.88
CA ILE A 205 -1.69 13.76 -6.77
C ILE A 205 -0.45 14.19 -5.98
N ILE A 206 -0.25 13.59 -4.80
CA ILE A 206 0.98 13.75 -4.03
C ILE A 206 2.03 12.81 -4.62
N ALA A 207 3.00 13.39 -5.34
CA ALA A 207 3.99 12.67 -6.13
C ALA A 207 5.41 12.80 -5.57
N ILE A 208 5.57 12.55 -4.26
CA ILE A 208 6.86 12.60 -3.53
C ILE A 208 7.07 11.25 -2.82
N PRO A 209 7.59 10.20 -3.49
CA PRO A 209 7.73 8.86 -2.91
C PRO A 209 8.63 8.76 -1.67
N SER A 210 9.51 9.74 -1.46
CA SER A 210 10.43 9.84 -0.33
C SER A 210 9.92 10.72 0.82
N LEU A 211 8.64 11.13 0.78
CA LEU A 211 8.06 12.01 1.78
C LEU A 211 7.97 11.31 3.14
N SER A 212 8.34 12.01 4.23
CA SER A 212 8.09 11.52 5.57
C SER A 212 6.57 11.44 5.83
N LYS A 213 6.15 10.54 6.70
CA LYS A 213 4.71 10.41 7.03
C LYS A 213 4.17 11.65 7.75
N GLN A 214 5.03 12.39 8.48
CA GLN A 214 4.67 13.65 9.11
C GLN A 214 4.41 14.74 8.07
N ASP A 215 5.28 14.86 7.07
CA ASP A 215 5.10 15.81 5.98
C ASP A 215 3.91 15.43 5.09
N LEU A 216 3.70 14.14 4.86
CA LEU A 216 2.51 13.66 4.14
C LEU A 216 1.22 14.10 4.84
N LYS A 217 1.15 13.95 6.17
CA LYS A 217 0.01 14.40 6.95
C LYS A 217 -0.17 15.91 6.81
N ARG A 218 0.89 16.70 6.96
CA ARG A 218 0.86 18.17 6.81
C ARG A 218 0.31 18.58 5.43
N ILE A 219 0.82 17.99 4.36
CA ILE A 219 0.36 18.28 2.99
C ILE A 219 -1.08 17.80 2.80
N PHE A 220 -1.44 16.63 3.32
CA PHE A 220 -2.81 16.13 3.23
C PHE A 220 -3.81 17.05 3.96
N ASP A 221 -3.45 17.56 5.13
CA ASP A 221 -4.30 18.50 5.88
C ASP A 221 -4.58 19.79 5.07
N GLU A 222 -3.64 20.25 4.24
CA GLU A 222 -3.88 21.37 3.30
C GLU A 222 -4.76 20.94 2.12
N CYS A 223 -4.55 19.74 1.57
CA CYS A 223 -5.41 19.20 0.51
C CYS A 223 -6.86 19.03 0.99
N ALA A 224 -7.04 18.57 2.23
CA ALA A 224 -8.34 18.33 2.84
C ALA A 224 -9.19 19.61 3.07
N LYS A 225 -8.58 20.80 2.99
CA LYS A 225 -9.30 22.08 2.99
C LYS A 225 -9.95 22.40 1.64
N THR A 226 -9.80 21.54 0.65
CA THR A 226 -10.33 21.69 -0.71
C THR A 226 -11.34 20.58 -1.04
N ALA A 227 -12.15 20.79 -2.07
CA ALA A 227 -13.08 19.78 -2.57
C ALA A 227 -12.43 18.77 -3.55
N ALA A 228 -11.14 18.93 -3.88
CA ALA A 228 -10.45 18.10 -4.84
C ALA A 228 -10.13 16.72 -4.25
N LYS A 229 -10.35 15.64 -5.02
CA LYS A 229 -9.98 14.29 -4.62
C LYS A 229 -8.46 14.16 -4.51
N THR A 230 -7.95 13.66 -3.39
CA THR A 230 -6.51 13.51 -3.16
C THR A 230 -6.07 12.05 -3.32
N GLN A 231 -5.06 11.84 -4.16
CA GLN A 231 -4.40 10.56 -4.41
C GLN A 231 -2.90 10.67 -4.12
N ILE A 232 -2.25 9.53 -3.89
CA ILE A 232 -0.81 9.47 -3.64
C ILE A 232 -0.12 8.54 -4.63
N MET A 233 1.08 8.90 -5.04
CA MET A 233 1.99 7.97 -5.69
C MET A 233 2.50 6.96 -4.64
N PRO A 234 2.58 5.64 -4.96
CA PRO A 234 3.11 4.65 -4.03
C PRO A 234 4.46 5.07 -3.46
N MET A 235 4.62 4.92 -2.15
CA MET A 235 5.90 5.15 -1.48
C MET A 235 6.90 4.04 -1.82
N ILE A 236 8.19 4.33 -1.67
CA ILE A 236 9.27 3.35 -1.94
C ILE A 236 9.03 2.06 -1.15
N GLU A 237 8.49 2.14 0.06
CA GLU A 237 8.17 1.01 0.93
C GLU A 237 7.05 0.12 0.39
N ASP A 238 6.01 0.71 -0.21
CA ASP A 238 4.90 -0.03 -0.84
C ASP A 238 5.39 -0.83 -2.05
N ILE A 239 6.38 -0.28 -2.76
CA ILE A 239 7.02 -0.91 -3.93
C ILE A 239 7.91 -2.07 -3.49
N ILE A 240 8.75 -1.87 -2.48
CA ILE A 240 9.64 -2.91 -1.93
C ILE A 240 8.83 -4.06 -1.31
N SER A 241 7.70 -3.76 -0.68
CA SER A 241 6.81 -4.78 -0.10
C SER A 241 5.95 -5.54 -1.12
N GLY A 242 6.03 -5.20 -2.42
CA GLY A 242 5.27 -5.84 -3.49
C GLY A 242 3.76 -5.58 -3.48
N LYS A 243 3.30 -4.62 -2.67
CA LYS A 243 1.87 -4.31 -2.53
C LYS A 243 1.28 -3.59 -3.75
N VAL A 244 2.08 -2.78 -4.45
CA VAL A 244 1.62 -1.96 -5.56
C VAL A 244 2.71 -1.83 -6.63
N SER A 245 2.32 -1.84 -7.90
CA SER A 245 3.23 -1.50 -9.00
C SER A 245 3.49 0.01 -9.04
N VAL A 246 4.69 0.42 -9.46
CA VAL A 246 5.15 1.83 -9.56
C VAL A 246 4.20 2.72 -10.38
N ASN A 247 3.29 2.13 -11.14
CA ASN A 247 2.47 2.79 -12.15
C ASN A 247 1.00 3.02 -11.72
N GLN A 248 0.64 2.93 -10.44
CA GLN A 248 -0.74 3.13 -10.01
C GLN A 248 -0.83 4.19 -8.92
N PHE A 249 -1.56 5.29 -9.18
CA PHE A 249 -1.98 6.22 -8.12
C PHE A 249 -3.05 5.54 -7.28
N ARG A 250 -2.93 5.65 -5.96
CA ARG A 250 -3.93 5.14 -5.04
C ARG A 250 -4.52 6.26 -4.20
N ASP A 251 -5.71 6.06 -3.72
CA ASP A 251 -6.32 6.97 -2.76
C ASP A 251 -5.49 6.94 -1.46
N VAL A 252 -5.36 8.09 -0.79
CA VAL A 252 -4.71 8.18 0.51
C VAL A 252 -5.49 7.33 1.52
N GLN A 253 -4.79 6.50 2.27
CA GLN A 253 -5.38 5.67 3.32
C GLN A 253 -5.17 6.31 4.69
N VAL A 254 -6.01 5.96 5.66
CA VAL A 254 -5.88 6.47 7.04
C VAL A 254 -4.53 6.08 7.65
N GLU A 255 -4.02 4.93 7.27
CA GLU A 255 -2.72 4.41 7.66
C GLU A 255 -1.56 5.34 7.26
N ASP A 256 -1.69 6.03 6.12
CA ASP A 256 -0.70 6.99 5.64
C ASP A 256 -0.63 8.24 6.55
N LEU A 257 -1.75 8.57 7.21
CA LEU A 257 -1.89 9.77 8.04
C LEU A 257 -1.49 9.60 9.51
N LEU A 258 -1.12 8.38 9.93
CA LEU A 258 -0.68 8.13 11.32
C LEU A 258 0.65 8.80 11.68
N GLY A 259 1.44 9.21 10.71
CA GLY A 259 2.75 9.81 10.94
C GLY A 259 3.80 8.86 11.52
N ARG A 260 3.55 7.53 11.53
CA ARG A 260 4.45 6.52 12.13
C ARG A 260 5.49 6.04 11.11
N GLU A 261 6.76 6.16 11.49
CA GLU A 261 7.85 5.59 10.70
C GLU A 261 7.88 4.06 10.84
N PRO A 262 8.16 3.33 9.75
CA PRO A 262 8.31 1.87 9.76
C PRO A 262 9.42 1.41 10.72
N VAL A 263 9.19 0.27 11.36
CA VAL A 263 10.19 -0.36 12.22
C VAL A 263 11.10 -1.24 11.39
N LYS A 264 12.41 -1.07 11.54
CA LYS A 264 13.40 -2.02 11.04
C LYS A 264 13.48 -3.17 12.02
N LEU A 265 13.10 -4.37 11.59
CA LEU A 265 13.20 -5.60 12.36
C LEU A 265 14.61 -6.15 12.33
N ASP A 266 14.97 -6.89 13.36
CA ASP A 266 16.11 -7.80 13.32
C ASP A 266 15.68 -9.09 12.60
N ILE A 267 15.87 -9.08 11.28
CA ILE A 267 15.46 -10.19 10.41
C ILE A 267 16.23 -11.45 10.73
N GLU A 268 17.49 -11.33 11.16
CA GLU A 268 18.37 -12.44 11.48
C GLU A 268 17.85 -13.19 12.71
N SER A 269 17.59 -12.49 13.82
CA SER A 269 17.05 -13.10 15.04
C SER A 269 15.66 -13.73 14.84
N ILE A 270 14.79 -13.08 14.04
CA ILE A 270 13.47 -13.66 13.71
C ILE A 270 13.63 -14.90 12.83
N SER A 271 14.55 -14.88 11.86
CA SER A 271 14.80 -16.01 10.99
C SER A 271 15.29 -17.23 11.76
N GLU A 272 16.27 -17.04 12.66
CA GLU A 272 16.76 -18.12 13.55
C GLU A 272 15.64 -18.72 14.40
N TYR A 273 14.72 -17.88 14.85
CA TYR A 273 13.61 -18.26 15.73
C TYR A 273 12.47 -19.00 15.01
N VAL A 274 12.26 -18.77 13.69
CA VAL A 274 11.09 -19.24 12.92
C VAL A 274 11.45 -20.27 11.84
N THR A 275 12.61 -20.13 11.18
CA THR A 275 12.98 -20.96 10.03
C THR A 275 13.09 -22.45 10.41
N GLY A 276 12.44 -23.29 9.64
CA GLY A 276 12.45 -24.76 9.86
C GLY A 276 11.65 -25.25 11.07
N LYS A 277 10.99 -24.33 11.82
CA LYS A 277 10.19 -24.63 13.01
C LYS A 277 8.74 -24.96 12.66
N THR A 278 8.07 -25.66 13.55
CA THR A 278 6.61 -25.86 13.54
C THR A 278 5.95 -24.77 14.37
N ILE A 279 5.13 -23.94 13.75
CA ILE A 279 4.51 -22.77 14.38
C ILE A 279 3.00 -22.98 14.48
N LEU A 280 2.43 -22.78 15.66
CA LEU A 280 1.00 -22.76 15.89
C LEU A 280 0.52 -21.32 16.11
N VAL A 281 -0.46 -20.87 15.32
CA VAL A 281 -1.13 -19.58 15.50
C VAL A 281 -2.58 -19.83 15.86
N THR A 282 -2.98 -19.51 17.10
CA THR A 282 -4.40 -19.55 17.49
C THR A 282 -5.08 -18.24 17.13
N GLY A 283 -6.36 -18.30 16.78
CA GLY A 283 -7.05 -17.13 16.23
C GLY A 283 -6.50 -16.70 14.86
N ALA A 284 -5.94 -17.64 14.10
CA ALA A 284 -5.29 -17.41 12.81
C ALA A 284 -6.22 -16.76 11.76
N GLY A 285 -7.53 -16.95 11.86
CA GLY A 285 -8.51 -16.26 11.02
C GLY A 285 -8.81 -14.81 11.44
N GLY A 286 -8.31 -14.34 12.59
CA GLY A 286 -8.47 -12.96 13.08
C GLY A 286 -7.54 -11.96 12.40
N SER A 287 -7.75 -10.66 12.64
CA SER A 287 -6.94 -9.60 12.01
C SER A 287 -5.45 -9.67 12.36
N ILE A 288 -5.10 -9.95 13.62
CA ILE A 288 -3.71 -10.09 14.08
C ILE A 288 -3.17 -11.48 13.74
N GLY A 289 -3.92 -12.55 14.03
CA GLY A 289 -3.46 -13.92 13.76
C GLY A 289 -3.19 -14.16 12.27
N SER A 290 -4.04 -13.67 11.36
CA SER A 290 -3.81 -13.82 9.92
C SER A 290 -2.57 -13.05 9.45
N GLU A 291 -2.31 -11.86 10.00
CA GLU A 291 -1.11 -11.12 9.65
C GLU A 291 0.16 -11.76 10.24
N ILE A 292 0.09 -12.29 11.46
CA ILE A 292 1.19 -13.11 12.02
C ILE A 292 1.51 -14.27 11.07
N CYS A 293 0.50 -14.99 10.57
CA CYS A 293 0.70 -16.07 9.60
C CYS A 293 1.37 -15.58 8.30
N ARG A 294 0.94 -14.43 7.74
CA ARG A 294 1.57 -13.81 6.54
C ARG A 294 3.02 -13.42 6.78
N GLN A 295 3.32 -12.87 7.95
CA GLN A 295 4.69 -12.46 8.27
C GLN A 295 5.60 -13.68 8.50
N ILE A 296 5.12 -14.70 9.23
CA ILE A 296 5.84 -15.96 9.50
C ILE A 296 6.15 -16.70 8.20
N SER A 297 5.21 -16.75 7.26
CA SER A 297 5.40 -17.47 5.98
C SER A 297 6.58 -16.95 5.15
N ARG A 298 7.06 -15.74 5.41
CA ARG A 298 8.25 -15.16 4.75
C ARG A 298 9.59 -15.70 5.26
N PHE A 299 9.57 -16.41 6.39
CA PHE A 299 10.76 -16.95 7.06
C PHE A 299 10.87 -18.48 6.92
N ASN A 300 10.16 -19.08 5.98
CA ASN A 300 10.20 -20.50 5.67
C ASN A 300 10.11 -21.43 6.90
N PRO A 301 9.03 -21.35 7.72
CA PRO A 301 8.78 -22.36 8.75
C PRO A 301 8.58 -23.72 8.10
N LYS A 302 8.89 -24.82 8.82
CA LYS A 302 8.61 -26.17 8.35
C LYS A 302 7.11 -26.43 8.24
N LYS A 303 6.36 -26.05 9.29
CA LYS A 303 4.91 -26.18 9.37
C LYS A 303 4.27 -24.93 9.95
N LEU A 304 3.12 -24.55 9.43
CA LEU A 304 2.32 -23.45 9.94
C LEU A 304 0.88 -23.93 10.19
N LEU A 305 0.50 -24.06 11.47
CA LEU A 305 -0.83 -24.48 11.89
C LEU A 305 -1.71 -23.24 12.07
N LEU A 306 -2.83 -23.20 11.34
CA LEU A 306 -3.80 -22.10 11.34
C LEU A 306 -5.00 -22.52 12.19
N LEU A 307 -4.97 -22.25 13.51
CA LEU A 307 -6.03 -22.69 14.43
C LEU A 307 -7.06 -21.60 14.68
N GLY A 308 -8.35 -21.95 14.61
CA GLY A 308 -9.46 -21.11 15.01
C GLY A 308 -10.80 -21.82 14.90
N HIS A 309 -11.82 -21.34 15.65
CA HIS A 309 -13.17 -21.93 15.65
C HIS A 309 -14.00 -21.53 14.42
N GLY A 310 -13.68 -20.41 13.77
CA GLY A 310 -14.45 -19.91 12.62
C GLY A 310 -13.96 -20.50 11.30
N GLU A 311 -14.65 -21.53 10.81
CA GLU A 311 -14.32 -22.21 9.55
C GLU A 311 -14.04 -21.23 8.39
N ASN A 312 -14.97 -20.33 8.08
CA ASN A 312 -14.82 -19.39 6.97
C ASN A 312 -13.58 -18.48 7.10
N SER A 313 -13.22 -18.09 8.32
CA SER A 313 -12.07 -17.24 8.55
C SER A 313 -10.74 -17.99 8.42
N ILE A 314 -10.70 -19.25 8.81
CA ILE A 314 -9.55 -20.15 8.60
C ILE A 314 -9.41 -20.50 7.12
N TYR A 315 -10.52 -20.84 6.45
CA TYR A 315 -10.52 -21.06 5.00
C TYR A 315 -9.97 -19.87 4.24
N GLY A 316 -10.36 -18.65 4.62
CA GLY A 316 -9.88 -17.43 3.96
C GLY A 316 -8.37 -17.26 4.03
N ILE A 317 -7.74 -17.43 5.21
CA ILE A 317 -6.28 -17.31 5.35
C ILE A 317 -5.54 -18.51 4.74
N ASP A 318 -6.09 -19.72 4.80
CA ASP A 318 -5.50 -20.90 4.15
C ASP A 318 -5.41 -20.71 2.63
N MET A 319 -6.52 -20.29 1.99
CA MET A 319 -6.55 -20.01 0.55
C MET A 319 -5.60 -18.88 0.14
N GLU A 320 -5.50 -17.84 0.95
CA GLU A 320 -4.59 -16.73 0.70
C GLU A 320 -3.13 -17.18 0.72
N LEU A 321 -2.71 -17.92 1.76
CA LEU A 321 -1.34 -18.39 1.90
C LEU A 321 -0.96 -19.40 0.80
N ARG A 322 -1.85 -20.34 0.45
CA ARG A 322 -1.63 -21.26 -0.68
C ARG A 322 -1.49 -20.52 -2.02
N GLY A 323 -2.20 -19.39 -2.20
CA GLY A 323 -2.08 -18.52 -3.38
C GLY A 323 -0.70 -17.89 -3.54
N LEU A 324 0.10 -17.79 -2.48
CA LEU A 324 1.47 -17.27 -2.50
C LEU A 324 2.51 -18.29 -3.03
N LYS A 325 2.09 -19.53 -3.38
CA LYS A 325 2.95 -20.62 -3.89
C LYS A 325 4.17 -20.90 -3.01
N LEU A 326 3.95 -21.02 -1.71
CA LEU A 326 4.97 -21.31 -0.70
C LEU A 326 5.24 -22.83 -0.72
N GLU A 327 5.99 -23.33 -1.69
CA GLU A 327 6.19 -24.78 -1.98
C GLU A 327 6.90 -25.54 -0.84
N GLU A 328 7.64 -24.84 0.01
CA GLU A 328 8.45 -25.43 1.10
C GLU A 328 7.72 -25.46 2.45
N ILE A 329 6.55 -24.82 2.58
CA ILE A 329 5.84 -24.68 3.87
C ILE A 329 4.62 -25.61 3.91
N GLU A 330 4.55 -26.50 4.89
CA GLU A 330 3.36 -27.29 5.17
C GLU A 330 2.32 -26.45 5.93
N ILE A 331 1.28 -25.96 5.23
CA ILE A 331 0.19 -25.17 5.82
C ILE A 331 -0.94 -26.13 6.24
N ILE A 332 -1.29 -26.10 7.53
CA ILE A 332 -2.29 -27.01 8.13
C ILE A 332 -3.42 -26.17 8.74
N PRO A 333 -4.62 -26.11 8.12
CA PRO A 333 -5.79 -25.49 8.73
C PRO A 333 -6.35 -26.42 9.83
N VAL A 334 -6.63 -25.84 11.00
CA VAL A 334 -7.14 -26.55 12.18
C VAL A 334 -8.40 -25.84 12.69
N ILE A 335 -9.54 -26.51 12.59
CA ILE A 335 -10.78 -26.01 13.17
C ILE A 335 -10.88 -26.54 14.61
N ALA A 336 -10.73 -25.62 15.56
CA ALA A 336 -10.84 -25.91 17.01
C ALA A 336 -11.16 -24.64 17.80
N ASP A 337 -11.85 -24.81 18.92
CA ASP A 337 -12.07 -23.76 19.91
C ASP A 337 -11.01 -23.90 21.02
N VAL A 338 -10.39 -22.80 21.42
CA VAL A 338 -9.40 -22.79 22.52
C VAL A 338 -10.02 -23.15 23.87
N GLN A 339 -11.35 -23.04 23.99
CA GLN A 339 -12.10 -23.44 25.18
C GLN A 339 -12.17 -24.96 25.35
N ASP A 340 -12.03 -25.72 24.25
CA ASP A 340 -12.04 -27.20 24.25
C ASP A 340 -10.65 -27.73 24.61
N ARG A 341 -10.48 -28.04 25.91
CA ARG A 341 -9.19 -28.50 26.46
C ARG A 341 -8.68 -29.76 25.77
N ASP A 342 -9.54 -30.78 25.64
CA ASP A 342 -9.12 -32.10 25.14
C ASP A 342 -8.67 -31.96 23.67
N ARG A 343 -9.42 -31.20 22.88
CA ARG A 343 -9.06 -30.93 21.48
C ARG A 343 -7.76 -30.14 21.34
N ILE A 344 -7.51 -29.17 22.19
CA ILE A 344 -6.24 -28.41 22.18
C ILE A 344 -5.06 -29.31 22.55
N PHE A 345 -5.20 -30.14 23.58
CA PHE A 345 -4.15 -31.09 23.96
C PHE A 345 -3.86 -32.10 22.84
N GLU A 346 -4.88 -32.69 22.19
CA GLU A 346 -4.73 -33.58 21.03
C GLU A 346 -3.93 -32.89 19.89
N ILE A 347 -4.25 -31.63 19.56
CA ILE A 347 -3.60 -30.87 18.48
C ILE A 347 -2.12 -30.61 18.81
N VAL A 348 -1.83 -30.14 20.02
CA VAL A 348 -0.46 -29.80 20.44
C VAL A 348 0.38 -31.07 20.56
N GLU A 349 -0.17 -32.16 21.09
CA GLU A 349 0.48 -33.49 21.15
C GLU A 349 0.84 -34.01 19.75
N ARG A 350 -0.12 -33.97 18.83
CA ARG A 350 0.02 -34.47 17.46
C ARG A 350 1.05 -33.71 16.64
N HIS A 351 1.05 -32.39 16.74
CA HIS A 351 1.84 -31.54 15.86
C HIS A 351 3.15 -31.05 16.49
N ARG A 352 3.29 -31.10 17.82
CA ARG A 352 4.48 -30.71 18.58
C ARG A 352 5.05 -29.35 18.09
N PRO A 353 4.28 -28.25 18.18
CA PRO A 353 4.79 -26.96 17.74
C PRO A 353 5.99 -26.52 18.58
N ASP A 354 6.99 -25.92 17.93
CA ASP A 354 8.12 -25.30 18.60
C ASP A 354 7.73 -23.95 19.20
N VAL A 355 6.85 -23.21 18.50
CA VAL A 355 6.41 -21.86 18.90
C VAL A 355 4.90 -21.76 18.80
N VAL A 356 4.29 -21.12 19.79
CA VAL A 356 2.85 -20.80 19.82
C VAL A 356 2.65 -19.28 19.86
N TYR A 357 1.92 -18.75 18.89
CA TYR A 357 1.37 -17.40 18.93
C TYR A 357 -0.12 -17.47 19.28
N HIS A 358 -0.46 -17.06 20.50
CA HIS A 358 -1.84 -17.11 21.00
C HIS A 358 -2.53 -15.77 20.78
N ALA A 359 -3.27 -15.65 19.64
CA ALA A 359 -4.04 -14.46 19.28
C ALA A 359 -5.56 -14.67 19.35
N ALA A 360 -6.03 -15.84 19.79
CA ALA A 360 -7.44 -16.11 20.03
C ALA A 360 -7.92 -15.37 21.27
N ALA A 361 -8.87 -14.43 21.12
CA ALA A 361 -9.48 -13.70 22.22
C ALA A 361 -10.79 -13.01 21.81
N HIS A 362 -11.71 -12.86 22.73
CA HIS A 362 -12.84 -11.93 22.63
C HIS A 362 -12.36 -10.53 23.03
N LYS A 363 -12.51 -9.54 22.12
CA LYS A 363 -11.90 -8.20 22.28
C LYS A 363 -12.89 -7.03 22.41
N HIS A 364 -14.18 -7.26 22.11
CA HIS A 364 -15.18 -6.19 22.10
C HIS A 364 -15.66 -5.88 23.51
N VAL A 365 -15.22 -4.74 24.09
CA VAL A 365 -15.53 -4.32 25.44
C VAL A 365 -17.04 -4.35 25.70
N PRO A 366 -17.93 -3.70 24.92
CA PRO A 366 -19.35 -3.71 25.22
C PRO A 366 -19.97 -5.11 25.19
N LEU A 367 -19.52 -5.99 24.29
CA LEU A 367 -20.05 -7.36 24.23
C LEU A 367 -19.63 -8.19 25.43
N MET A 368 -18.42 -7.99 25.94
CA MET A 368 -17.93 -8.73 27.10
C MET A 368 -18.54 -8.22 28.42
N GLU A 369 -18.93 -6.94 28.48
CA GLU A 369 -19.74 -6.43 29.58
C GLU A 369 -21.11 -7.13 29.68
N TYR A 370 -21.74 -7.47 28.57
CA TYR A 370 -22.97 -8.25 28.54
C TYR A 370 -22.76 -9.77 28.73
N ASN A 371 -21.52 -10.27 28.47
CA ASN A 371 -21.25 -11.70 28.50
C ASN A 371 -19.95 -12.02 29.29
N PRO A 372 -19.92 -11.73 30.61
CA PRO A 372 -18.71 -11.88 31.42
C PRO A 372 -18.24 -13.34 31.53
N LYS A 373 -19.14 -14.32 31.57
CA LYS A 373 -18.81 -15.74 31.61
C LYS A 373 -18.09 -16.17 30.32
N GLU A 374 -18.56 -15.72 29.17
CA GLU A 374 -17.89 -16.01 27.89
C GLU A 374 -16.52 -15.32 27.79
N ALA A 375 -16.36 -14.13 28.36
CA ALA A 375 -15.06 -13.46 28.42
C ALA A 375 -14.05 -14.27 29.25
N VAL A 376 -14.44 -14.78 30.43
CA VAL A 376 -13.59 -15.65 31.27
C VAL A 376 -13.28 -16.95 30.56
N LYS A 377 -14.30 -17.61 30.03
CA LYS A 377 -14.17 -18.91 29.36
C LYS A 377 -13.21 -18.85 28.17
N ASN A 378 -13.36 -17.86 27.31
CA ASN A 378 -12.51 -17.73 26.13
C ASN A 378 -11.13 -17.14 26.44
N ASN A 379 -11.07 -16.02 27.17
CA ASN A 379 -9.82 -15.28 27.33
C ASN A 379 -8.93 -15.85 28.45
N VAL A 380 -9.52 -16.39 29.54
CA VAL A 380 -8.76 -16.95 30.66
C VAL A 380 -8.57 -18.45 30.49
N ILE A 381 -9.68 -19.22 30.40
CA ILE A 381 -9.60 -20.68 30.30
C ILE A 381 -9.03 -21.12 28.96
N GLY A 382 -9.44 -20.48 27.86
CA GLY A 382 -8.85 -20.74 26.55
C GLY A 382 -7.34 -20.52 26.52
N THR A 383 -6.86 -19.43 27.13
CA THR A 383 -5.40 -19.17 27.27
C THR A 383 -4.74 -20.23 28.13
N ARG A 384 -5.35 -20.60 29.28
CA ARG A 384 -4.83 -21.66 30.15
C ARG A 384 -4.71 -23.00 29.43
N ASN A 385 -5.74 -23.41 28.68
CA ASN A 385 -5.73 -24.68 27.95
C ASN A 385 -4.56 -24.76 26.94
N VAL A 386 -4.37 -23.70 26.14
CA VAL A 386 -3.29 -23.66 25.14
C VAL A 386 -1.91 -23.59 25.81
N ALA A 387 -1.79 -22.82 26.91
CA ALA A 387 -0.54 -22.65 27.64
C ALA A 387 -0.13 -23.94 28.39
N GLU A 388 -1.07 -24.62 29.07
CA GLU A 388 -0.79 -25.91 29.72
C GLU A 388 -0.46 -27.03 28.71
N ALA A 389 -1.11 -27.05 27.55
CA ALA A 389 -0.74 -27.96 26.49
C ALA A 389 0.68 -27.66 25.96
N ALA A 390 1.04 -26.38 25.85
CA ALA A 390 2.40 -25.97 25.46
C ALA A 390 3.46 -26.47 26.44
N ASP A 391 3.22 -26.32 27.75
CA ASP A 391 4.09 -26.83 28.80
C ASP A 391 4.21 -28.38 28.73
N THR A 392 3.06 -29.06 28.69
CA THR A 392 3.00 -30.55 28.71
C THR A 392 3.77 -31.15 27.53
N PHE A 393 3.72 -30.52 26.38
CA PHE A 393 4.30 -31.07 25.15
C PHE A 393 5.61 -30.41 24.72
N GLY A 394 6.20 -29.57 25.55
CA GLY A 394 7.55 -29.03 25.39
C GLY A 394 7.71 -27.98 24.30
N VAL A 395 6.75 -27.10 24.17
CA VAL A 395 6.86 -25.89 23.30
C VAL A 395 8.01 -25.01 23.78
N GLU A 396 8.86 -24.54 22.88
CA GLU A 396 10.01 -23.68 23.26
C GLU A 396 9.55 -22.29 23.72
N THR A 397 8.61 -21.68 22.98
CA THR A 397 8.15 -20.30 23.26
C THR A 397 6.65 -20.15 23.06
N PHE A 398 6.00 -19.51 24.01
CA PHE A 398 4.59 -19.14 23.98
C PHE A 398 4.42 -17.62 24.03
N VAL A 399 3.84 -17.03 22.99
CA VAL A 399 3.62 -15.59 22.87
C VAL A 399 2.14 -15.27 22.99
N LEU A 400 1.71 -14.65 24.08
CA LEU A 400 0.34 -14.19 24.28
C LEU A 400 0.17 -12.78 23.65
N VAL A 401 -0.71 -12.65 22.68
CA VAL A 401 -1.18 -11.34 22.20
C VAL A 401 -2.11 -10.73 23.25
N SER A 402 -1.66 -9.67 23.91
CA SER A 402 -2.39 -8.92 24.93
C SER A 402 -2.83 -7.53 24.44
N SER A 403 -3.16 -6.61 25.31
CA SER A 403 -3.74 -5.31 24.99
C SER A 403 -3.34 -4.25 26.03
N ASP A 404 -3.37 -2.96 25.62
CA ASP A 404 -3.36 -1.80 26.51
C ASP A 404 -4.47 -1.83 27.56
N LYS A 405 -5.62 -2.45 27.25
CA LYS A 405 -6.78 -2.58 28.15
C LYS A 405 -6.55 -3.53 29.31
N ALA A 406 -5.46 -4.31 29.30
CA ALA A 406 -5.02 -5.10 30.44
C ALA A 406 -4.31 -4.25 31.53
N VAL A 407 -3.99 -2.98 31.23
CA VAL A 407 -3.40 -2.03 32.19
C VAL A 407 -4.51 -1.32 32.95
N ASN A 408 -4.48 -1.38 34.30
CA ASN A 408 -5.50 -0.79 35.18
C ASN A 408 -6.92 -0.96 34.62
N PRO A 409 -7.39 -2.21 34.39
CA PRO A 409 -8.60 -2.46 33.62
C PRO A 409 -9.85 -1.92 34.32
N THR A 410 -10.73 -1.28 33.54
CA THR A 410 -12.04 -0.76 33.98
C THR A 410 -13.19 -1.55 33.41
N ASN A 411 -12.92 -2.67 32.72
CA ASN A 411 -13.90 -3.49 32.03
C ASN A 411 -13.53 -4.97 32.06
N VAL A 412 -14.53 -5.82 31.87
CA VAL A 412 -14.40 -7.28 31.90
C VAL A 412 -13.36 -7.79 30.88
N MET A 413 -13.39 -7.28 29.66
CA MET A 413 -12.48 -7.71 28.61
C MET A 413 -11.01 -7.45 28.99
N GLY A 414 -10.68 -6.24 29.42
CA GLY A 414 -9.35 -5.89 29.89
C GLY A 414 -8.90 -6.71 31.10
N SER A 415 -9.82 -6.92 32.06
CA SER A 415 -9.58 -7.76 33.26
C SER A 415 -9.27 -9.21 32.87
N THR A 416 -10.03 -9.81 31.96
CA THR A 416 -9.77 -11.19 31.51
C THR A 416 -8.44 -11.31 30.76
N LYS A 417 -8.01 -10.29 30.00
CA LYS A 417 -6.69 -10.25 29.38
C LYS A 417 -5.58 -10.13 30.43
N ARG A 418 -5.78 -9.31 31.48
CA ARG A 418 -4.82 -9.22 32.57
C ARG A 418 -4.69 -10.55 33.33
N ILE A 419 -5.80 -11.23 33.61
CA ILE A 419 -5.79 -12.56 34.25
C ILE A 419 -5.10 -13.59 33.36
N ALA A 420 -5.32 -13.54 32.03
CA ALA A 420 -4.58 -14.38 31.09
C ALA A 420 -3.06 -14.15 31.14
N GLU A 421 -2.60 -12.91 31.28
CA GLU A 421 -1.16 -12.61 31.53
C GLU A 421 -0.69 -13.27 32.83
N MET A 422 -1.48 -13.20 33.91
CA MET A 422 -1.16 -13.84 35.20
C MET A 422 -1.04 -15.36 35.06
N VAL A 423 -1.93 -16.01 34.28
CA VAL A 423 -1.86 -17.45 34.01
C VAL A 423 -0.54 -17.84 33.40
N ILE A 424 -0.13 -17.18 32.30
CA ILE A 424 1.14 -17.55 31.63
C ILE A 424 2.38 -17.18 32.47
N GLN A 425 2.34 -16.10 33.23
CA GLN A 425 3.42 -15.72 34.14
C GLN A 425 3.60 -16.73 35.30
N ASN A 426 2.50 -17.36 35.75
CA ASN A 426 2.60 -18.43 36.74
C ASN A 426 3.21 -19.70 36.15
N LEU A 427 2.82 -20.08 34.93
CA LEU A 427 3.36 -21.24 34.24
C LEU A 427 4.87 -21.06 33.97
N ASP A 428 5.30 -19.89 33.56
CA ASP A 428 6.71 -19.59 33.30
C ASP A 428 7.64 -19.91 34.48
N LYS A 429 7.16 -19.74 35.72
CA LYS A 429 7.96 -20.00 36.95
C LYS A 429 8.37 -21.47 37.12
N HIS A 430 7.64 -22.38 36.49
CA HIS A 430 7.75 -23.82 36.73
C HIS A 430 7.95 -24.63 35.44
N SER A 431 7.90 -23.98 34.29
CA SER A 431 7.98 -24.59 32.96
C SER A 431 9.33 -24.35 32.29
N SER A 432 9.71 -25.21 31.36
CA SER A 432 10.81 -24.98 30.42
C SER A 432 10.40 -24.13 29.22
N THR A 433 9.09 -24.00 28.97
CA THR A 433 8.53 -23.13 27.94
C THR A 433 8.70 -21.66 28.37
N LYS A 434 9.18 -20.82 27.48
CA LYS A 434 9.29 -19.36 27.70
C LYS A 434 7.94 -18.72 27.42
N TYR A 435 7.29 -18.19 28.43
CA TYR A 435 6.00 -17.51 28.29
C TYR A 435 6.21 -16.00 28.30
N VAL A 436 5.68 -15.33 27.26
CA VAL A 436 5.72 -13.86 27.18
C VAL A 436 4.37 -13.31 26.74
N ALA A 437 4.03 -12.12 27.22
CA ALA A 437 2.87 -11.35 26.76
C ALA A 437 3.33 -10.13 25.96
N VAL A 438 2.54 -9.73 24.93
CA VAL A 438 2.81 -8.54 24.14
C VAL A 438 1.59 -7.63 24.16
N ARG A 439 1.71 -6.46 24.79
CA ARG A 439 0.67 -5.43 24.89
C ARG A 439 0.84 -4.38 23.80
N PHE A 440 -0.25 -4.04 23.16
CA PHE A 440 -0.34 -2.89 22.25
C PHE A 440 -1.77 -2.34 22.24
N GLY A 441 -1.93 -1.11 21.76
CA GLY A 441 -3.21 -0.43 21.65
C GLY A 441 -4.03 -0.85 20.45
N ASN A 442 -4.83 0.09 19.90
CA ASN A 442 -5.70 -0.23 18.78
C ASN A 442 -4.89 -0.42 17.48
N VAL A 443 -5.34 -1.34 16.65
CA VAL A 443 -4.81 -1.54 15.29
C VAL A 443 -5.82 -1.08 14.26
N LEU A 444 -5.36 -0.33 13.25
CA LEU A 444 -6.19 0.24 12.20
C LEU A 444 -6.79 -0.85 11.32
N GLY A 445 -8.05 -0.64 10.92
CA GLY A 445 -8.70 -1.52 9.96
C GLY A 445 -9.04 -2.93 10.47
N SER A 446 -8.85 -3.23 11.77
CA SER A 446 -9.20 -4.53 12.34
C SER A 446 -10.72 -4.75 12.30
N ARG A 447 -11.15 -6.01 12.13
CA ARG A 447 -12.57 -6.38 12.07
C ARG A 447 -13.33 -5.88 13.31
N GLY A 448 -14.48 -5.20 13.09
CA GLY A 448 -15.31 -4.63 14.14
C GLY A 448 -14.71 -3.41 14.84
N SER A 449 -13.63 -2.82 14.33
CA SER A 449 -13.06 -1.57 14.87
C SER A 449 -13.78 -0.33 14.33
N VAL A 450 -13.38 0.83 14.84
CA VAL A 450 -13.99 2.13 14.54
C VAL A 450 -13.91 2.52 13.05
N ILE A 451 -12.82 2.19 12.35
CA ILE A 451 -12.64 2.56 10.93
C ILE A 451 -13.64 1.86 10.00
N PRO A 452 -13.82 0.53 10.03
CA PRO A 452 -14.88 -0.13 9.25
C PRO A 452 -16.27 0.40 9.57
N LEU A 453 -16.55 0.73 10.84
CA LEU A 453 -17.82 1.31 11.25
C LEU A 453 -18.03 2.68 10.61
N PHE A 454 -17.05 3.59 10.72
CA PHE A 454 -17.10 4.92 10.12
C PHE A 454 -17.25 4.86 8.61
N LYS A 455 -16.48 4.01 7.92
CA LYS A 455 -16.62 3.81 6.47
C LYS A 455 -18.04 3.38 6.09
N LYS A 456 -18.63 2.45 6.83
CA LYS A 456 -20.03 2.01 6.61
C LYS A 456 -21.01 3.15 6.83
N GLN A 457 -20.87 3.94 7.90
CA GLN A 457 -21.73 5.09 8.18
C GLN A 457 -21.62 6.16 7.10
N ILE A 458 -20.41 6.47 6.62
CA ILE A 458 -20.20 7.43 5.53
C ILE A 458 -20.88 6.92 4.24
N GLN A 459 -20.72 5.64 3.90
CA GLN A 459 -21.33 5.03 2.70
C GLN A 459 -22.87 5.07 2.75
N THR A 460 -23.47 5.09 3.95
CA THR A 460 -24.92 5.19 4.14
C THR A 460 -25.43 6.63 4.30
N GLY A 461 -24.56 7.65 4.09
CA GLY A 461 -24.92 9.06 4.17
C GLY A 461 -24.79 9.69 5.55
N GLY A 462 -24.18 9.02 6.51
CA GLY A 462 -23.94 9.52 7.88
C GLY A 462 -25.15 9.47 8.82
N PRO A 463 -25.10 10.15 9.98
CA PRO A 463 -23.89 10.76 10.54
C PRO A 463 -22.88 9.74 11.07
N VAL A 464 -21.60 10.12 11.13
CA VAL A 464 -20.57 9.32 11.81
C VAL A 464 -20.74 9.45 13.33
N THR A 465 -20.78 8.31 14.02
CA THR A 465 -21.02 8.29 15.48
C THR A 465 -19.71 8.17 16.24
N VAL A 466 -19.33 9.24 16.95
CA VAL A 466 -18.15 9.30 17.83
C VAL A 466 -18.61 9.27 19.29
N THR A 467 -17.88 8.56 20.16
CA THR A 467 -18.25 8.40 21.57
C THR A 467 -18.14 9.71 22.33
N HIS A 468 -17.00 10.41 22.25
CA HIS A 468 -16.76 11.68 22.93
C HIS A 468 -15.77 12.54 22.13
N PRO A 469 -15.90 13.89 22.10
CA PRO A 469 -15.02 14.77 21.32
C PRO A 469 -13.55 14.70 21.74
N ASP A 470 -13.27 14.48 23.02
CA ASP A 470 -11.89 14.44 23.55
C ASP A 470 -11.34 13.02 23.71
N MET A 471 -12.08 12.00 23.30
CA MET A 471 -11.61 10.61 23.39
C MET A 471 -10.41 10.39 22.48
N THR A 472 -9.30 9.89 23.05
CA THR A 472 -8.13 9.51 22.31
C THR A 472 -7.86 8.02 22.35
N ARG A 473 -7.19 7.50 21.34
CA ARG A 473 -6.67 6.14 21.26
C ARG A 473 -5.31 6.13 20.62
N TYR A 474 -4.50 5.18 21.05
CA TYR A 474 -3.27 4.85 20.34
C TYR A 474 -3.59 3.98 19.12
N PHE A 475 -2.93 4.25 17.99
CA PHE A 475 -3.11 3.47 16.76
C PHE A 475 -1.78 3.00 16.19
N MET A 476 -1.82 1.79 15.65
CA MET A 476 -0.73 1.16 14.92
C MET A 476 -1.31 0.45 13.71
N THR A 477 -0.51 0.19 12.68
CA THR A 477 -0.95 -0.67 11.58
C THR A 477 -0.89 -2.15 11.99
N ILE A 478 -1.77 -3.00 11.43
CA ILE A 478 -1.75 -4.44 11.71
C ILE A 478 -0.40 -5.07 11.33
N PRO A 479 0.22 -4.77 10.17
CA PRO A 479 1.55 -5.28 9.84
C PRO A 479 2.64 -4.84 10.82
N GLU A 480 2.62 -3.59 11.30
CA GLU A 480 3.59 -3.11 12.28
C GLU A 480 3.46 -3.86 13.61
N ALA A 481 2.23 -3.97 14.14
CA ALA A 481 1.96 -4.71 15.37
C ALA A 481 2.42 -6.17 15.27
N SER A 482 2.06 -6.86 14.18
CA SER A 482 2.42 -8.26 13.99
C SER A 482 3.93 -8.48 13.86
N ARG A 483 4.64 -7.58 13.17
CA ARG A 483 6.12 -7.61 13.09
C ARG A 483 6.77 -7.45 14.47
N LEU A 484 6.29 -6.51 15.27
CA LEU A 484 6.81 -6.30 16.62
C LEU A 484 6.46 -7.45 17.57
N VAL A 485 5.31 -8.13 17.38
CA VAL A 485 4.97 -9.36 18.10
C VAL A 485 5.96 -10.48 17.76
N LEU A 486 6.32 -10.65 16.49
CA LEU A 486 7.34 -11.63 16.08
C LEU A 486 8.72 -11.30 16.69
N GLN A 487 9.10 -10.02 16.65
CA GLN A 487 10.35 -9.57 17.26
C GLN A 487 10.38 -9.80 18.78
N ALA A 488 9.26 -9.53 19.46
CA ALA A 488 9.13 -9.81 20.90
C ALA A 488 9.25 -11.32 21.19
N GLY A 489 8.68 -12.18 20.34
CA GLY A 489 8.87 -13.62 20.44
C GLY A 489 10.33 -14.07 20.32
N ALA A 490 11.07 -13.50 19.37
CA ALA A 490 12.50 -13.77 19.20
C ALA A 490 13.37 -13.26 20.38
N LEU A 491 12.91 -12.21 21.08
CA LEU A 491 13.57 -11.65 22.27
C LEU A 491 13.19 -12.35 23.57
N ALA A 492 12.25 -13.30 23.56
CA ALA A 492 11.68 -13.93 24.75
C ALA A 492 12.74 -14.69 25.57
N ARG A 493 12.80 -14.39 26.87
CA ARG A 493 13.61 -15.10 27.86
C ARG A 493 12.77 -15.90 28.86
N GLY A 494 11.49 -15.49 29.04
CA GLY A 494 10.49 -16.05 29.95
C GLY A 494 10.02 -15.04 30.99
N GLY A 495 8.71 -14.95 31.17
CA GLY A 495 8.06 -14.09 32.17
C GLY A 495 7.86 -12.63 31.75
N GLU A 496 8.40 -12.17 30.60
CA GLU A 496 8.30 -10.79 30.20
C GLU A 496 6.89 -10.40 29.74
N VAL A 497 6.53 -9.14 30.04
CA VAL A 497 5.42 -8.43 29.41
C VAL A 497 6.02 -7.35 28.51
N PHE A 498 6.07 -7.61 27.22
CA PHE A 498 6.50 -6.63 26.24
C PHE A 498 5.38 -5.62 25.98
N VAL A 499 5.76 -4.35 25.84
CA VAL A 499 4.87 -3.24 25.53
C VAL A 499 5.37 -2.54 24.28
N LEU A 500 4.51 -2.47 23.26
CA LEU A 500 4.88 -1.83 22.01
C LEU A 500 4.70 -0.31 22.12
N ASP A 501 5.67 0.43 21.59
CA ASP A 501 5.57 1.88 21.43
C ASP A 501 4.44 2.24 20.47
N MET A 502 3.41 2.86 20.98
CA MET A 502 2.23 3.26 20.21
C MET A 502 2.35 4.68 19.62
N GLY A 503 3.43 5.41 19.90
CA GLY A 503 3.58 6.81 19.50
C GLY A 503 2.54 7.72 20.16
N GLU A 504 2.14 8.78 19.46
CA GLU A 504 1.20 9.77 20.00
C GLU A 504 -0.27 9.29 19.90
N PRO A 505 -1.10 9.59 20.90
CA PRO A 505 -2.53 9.28 20.87
C PRO A 505 -3.27 10.16 19.84
N VAL A 506 -4.24 9.59 19.16
CA VAL A 506 -5.04 10.26 18.13
C VAL A 506 -6.47 10.47 18.63
N LYS A 507 -7.03 11.68 18.48
CA LYS A 507 -8.44 11.95 18.77
C LYS A 507 -9.34 11.20 17.78
N ILE A 508 -10.34 10.50 18.31
CA ILE A 508 -11.27 9.73 17.46
C ILE A 508 -12.09 10.63 16.55
N VAL A 509 -12.40 11.85 16.99
CA VAL A 509 -13.11 12.84 16.17
C VAL A 509 -12.28 13.29 14.96
N ASP A 510 -10.95 13.42 15.10
CA ASP A 510 -10.09 13.80 13.98
C ASP A 510 -9.95 12.64 12.99
N LEU A 511 -9.89 11.41 13.49
CA LEU A 511 -9.97 10.21 12.65
C LEU A 511 -11.28 10.16 11.83
N ALA A 512 -12.42 10.51 12.45
CA ALA A 512 -13.70 10.58 11.76
C ALA A 512 -13.70 11.65 10.66
N LYS A 513 -13.21 12.86 10.96
CA LYS A 513 -13.08 13.95 9.98
C LYS A 513 -12.22 13.54 8.79
N ASN A 514 -11.04 12.97 9.05
CA ASN A 514 -10.14 12.49 8.00
C ASN A 514 -10.80 11.42 7.12
N LEU A 515 -11.55 10.48 7.70
CA LEU A 515 -12.26 9.45 6.94
C LEU A 515 -13.38 10.01 6.07
N ILE A 516 -14.14 11.01 6.55
CA ILE A 516 -15.16 11.71 5.76
C ILE A 516 -14.50 12.35 4.54
N GLN A 517 -13.43 13.12 4.74
CA GLN A 517 -12.69 13.80 3.68
C GLN A 517 -12.02 12.83 2.68
N LEU A 518 -11.41 11.74 3.18
CA LEU A 518 -10.85 10.69 2.33
C LEU A 518 -11.92 9.97 1.48
N SER A 519 -13.16 9.98 1.96
CA SER A 519 -14.30 9.43 1.21
C SER A 519 -14.88 10.40 0.18
N GLY A 520 -14.34 11.62 0.07
CA GLY A 520 -14.77 12.63 -0.89
C GLY A 520 -15.97 13.47 -0.47
N TYR A 521 -16.30 13.48 0.83
CA TYR A 521 -17.41 14.25 1.40
C TYR A 521 -16.90 15.36 2.32
N THR A 522 -17.71 16.39 2.50
CA THR A 522 -17.48 17.41 3.53
C THR A 522 -18.05 16.93 4.89
N ILE A 523 -17.57 17.56 5.97
CA ILE A 523 -18.05 17.24 7.32
C ILE A 523 -19.53 17.64 7.48
N GLU A 524 -19.95 18.71 6.78
CA GLU A 524 -21.32 19.22 6.78
C GLU A 524 -22.29 18.26 6.08
N GLU A 525 -21.84 17.57 5.01
CA GLU A 525 -22.67 16.63 4.27
C GLU A 525 -22.94 15.34 5.07
N ILE A 526 -21.94 14.81 5.75
CA ILE A 526 -22.04 13.55 6.48
C ILE A 526 -22.50 13.78 7.94
N GLY A 527 -21.98 14.80 8.59
CA GLY A 527 -22.23 15.09 10.01
C GLY A 527 -21.48 14.15 10.97
N ILE A 528 -21.21 14.66 12.17
CA ILE A 528 -20.64 13.86 13.29
C ILE A 528 -21.58 13.99 14.49
N LYS A 529 -21.98 12.84 15.04
CA LYS A 529 -22.85 12.75 16.23
C LYS A 529 -22.07 12.15 17.39
N PHE A 530 -22.20 12.77 18.58
CA PHE A 530 -21.62 12.24 19.82
C PHE A 530 -22.64 11.37 20.56
N ALA A 531 -22.24 10.10 20.85
CA ALA A 531 -23.14 9.11 21.41
C ALA A 531 -23.04 8.95 22.94
N GLY A 532 -22.02 9.55 23.56
CA GLY A 532 -21.70 9.33 24.98
C GLY A 532 -20.77 8.13 25.19
N ILE A 533 -20.12 8.09 26.37
CA ILE A 533 -19.18 7.03 26.75
C ILE A 533 -19.96 5.75 27.04
N ARG A 534 -19.55 4.63 26.49
CA ARG A 534 -20.17 3.31 26.73
C ARG A 534 -19.66 2.69 28.02
N PRO A 535 -20.43 1.81 28.66
CA PRO A 535 -19.98 1.10 29.87
C PRO A 535 -18.64 0.42 29.68
N GLY A 536 -17.71 0.58 30.62
CA GLY A 536 -16.39 -0.01 30.60
C GLY A 536 -15.35 0.70 29.71
N GLU A 537 -15.73 1.73 28.93
CA GLU A 537 -14.76 2.48 28.11
C GLU A 537 -14.04 3.57 28.90
N LYS A 538 -12.72 3.68 28.69
CA LYS A 538 -11.87 4.78 29.19
C LYS A 538 -11.87 5.96 28.22
N MET A 539 -11.74 7.17 28.72
CA MET A 539 -11.47 8.36 27.90
C MET A 539 -10.09 8.26 27.23
N PHE A 540 -9.09 7.82 27.98
CA PHE A 540 -7.70 7.68 27.59
C PHE A 540 -7.20 6.29 27.96
N GLU A 541 -6.45 5.63 27.09
CA GLU A 541 -5.83 4.33 27.37
C GLU A 541 -4.40 4.50 27.85
N GLU A 542 -3.95 3.58 28.71
CA GLU A 542 -2.62 3.55 29.30
C GLU A 542 -1.83 2.35 28.73
N LEU A 543 -0.58 2.56 28.39
CA LEU A 543 0.26 1.47 27.85
C LEU A 543 1.00 0.72 28.97
N LEU A 544 1.34 1.41 30.05
CA LEU A 544 2.04 0.92 31.23
C LEU A 544 1.39 1.47 32.48
N GLY A 545 1.29 0.65 33.52
CA GLY A 545 0.93 1.12 34.86
C GLY A 545 2.08 1.92 35.49
N GLU A 546 1.80 2.79 36.48
CA GLU A 546 2.80 3.62 37.15
C GLU A 546 3.98 2.80 37.71
N ASN A 547 3.73 1.57 38.16
CA ASN A 547 4.74 0.66 38.73
C ASN A 547 5.39 -0.28 37.70
N GLU A 548 4.98 -0.22 36.41
CA GLU A 548 5.42 -1.11 35.35
C GLU A 548 6.47 -0.48 34.39
N VAL A 549 6.92 0.75 34.65
CA VAL A 549 7.77 1.51 33.71
C VAL A 549 9.22 1.05 33.74
N HIS A 550 9.77 0.61 32.61
CA HIS A 550 11.21 0.53 32.34
C HIS A 550 11.66 1.67 31.41
N GLN A 551 12.71 2.39 31.79
CA GLN A 551 13.15 3.60 31.10
C GLN A 551 13.82 3.38 29.74
N LYS A 552 14.25 2.15 29.39
CA LYS A 552 14.97 1.88 28.14
C LYS A 552 14.27 0.78 27.33
N PRO A 553 14.09 0.97 26.02
CA PRO A 553 13.59 -0.08 25.14
C PRO A 553 14.64 -1.20 25.03
N VAL A 554 14.18 -2.45 24.99
CA VAL A 554 15.04 -3.63 24.73
C VAL A 554 15.31 -3.83 23.26
N PHE A 555 14.43 -3.27 22.43
CA PHE A 555 14.54 -3.18 20.99
C PHE A 555 13.83 -1.89 20.53
N PRO A 556 14.17 -1.28 19.39
CA PRO A 556 13.43 -0.12 18.88
C PRO A 556 11.93 -0.35 18.89
N LYS A 557 11.18 0.48 19.64
CA LYS A 557 9.71 0.39 19.85
C LYS A 557 9.21 -0.82 20.65
N ILE A 558 10.07 -1.54 21.40
CA ILE A 558 9.65 -2.60 22.33
C ILE A 558 10.22 -2.31 23.72
N PHE A 559 9.34 -2.16 24.70
CA PHE A 559 9.67 -1.99 26.11
C PHE A 559 9.34 -3.26 26.89
N ILE A 560 9.96 -3.46 28.06
CA ILE A 560 9.55 -4.49 29.01
C ILE A 560 8.83 -3.82 30.16
N GLY A 561 7.61 -4.24 30.44
CA GLY A 561 6.88 -3.91 31.65
C GLY A 561 7.37 -4.78 32.82
N LYS A 562 7.43 -4.20 34.03
CA LYS A 562 7.68 -4.98 35.24
C LYS A 562 6.53 -5.94 35.51
N THR A 563 6.85 -7.19 35.80
CA THR A 563 5.89 -8.16 36.27
C THR A 563 5.55 -7.89 37.73
N VAL A 564 4.32 -8.07 38.10
CA VAL A 564 3.83 -7.82 39.46
C VAL A 564 3.40 -9.13 40.08
N GLU A 565 3.88 -9.42 41.29
CA GLU A 565 3.49 -10.61 42.06
C GLU A 565 1.99 -10.63 42.34
N PHE A 566 1.38 -11.80 42.23
CA PHE A 566 -0.03 -12.04 42.51
C PHE A 566 -0.23 -13.46 43.08
N ASN A 567 -1.35 -13.65 43.79
CA ASN A 567 -1.70 -14.94 44.33
C ASN A 567 -2.47 -15.77 43.29
N TYR A 568 -1.82 -16.82 42.74
CA TYR A 568 -2.41 -17.66 41.68
C TYR A 568 -3.54 -18.55 42.18
N SER A 569 -3.64 -18.86 43.51
CA SER A 569 -4.74 -19.64 44.07
C SER A 569 -6.09 -18.97 43.82
N THR A 570 -6.14 -17.64 43.81
CA THR A 570 -7.33 -16.84 43.51
C THR A 570 -7.79 -17.03 42.06
N VAL A 571 -6.82 -17.13 41.11
CA VAL A 571 -7.14 -17.39 39.70
C VAL A 571 -7.74 -18.79 39.52
N ASN A 572 -7.17 -19.82 40.16
CA ASN A 572 -7.73 -21.17 40.14
C ASN A 572 -9.15 -21.20 40.70
N HIS A 573 -9.41 -20.56 41.86
CA HIS A 573 -10.75 -20.49 42.43
C HIS A 573 -11.76 -19.81 41.46
N LEU A 574 -11.38 -18.72 40.82
CA LEU A 574 -12.22 -18.10 39.78
C LEU A 574 -12.57 -19.10 38.68
N ILE A 575 -11.55 -19.84 38.15
CA ILE A 575 -11.74 -20.77 37.06
C ILE A 575 -12.66 -21.92 37.45
N ASP A 576 -12.59 -22.38 38.69
CA ASP A 576 -13.39 -23.51 39.17
C ASP A 576 -14.86 -23.12 39.47
N SER A 577 -15.11 -21.84 39.81
CA SER A 577 -16.45 -21.40 40.32
C SER A 577 -17.20 -20.41 39.42
N PHE A 578 -16.56 -19.85 38.34
CA PHE A 578 -17.17 -18.77 37.55
C PHE A 578 -18.53 -19.12 36.90
N LEU A 579 -18.76 -20.39 36.58
CA LEU A 579 -20.03 -20.83 35.97
C LEU A 579 -21.23 -20.68 36.90
N GLU A 580 -21.00 -20.84 38.21
CA GLU A 580 -22.02 -20.76 39.25
C GLU A 580 -22.28 -19.32 39.67
N MET A 581 -21.37 -18.39 39.39
CA MET A 581 -21.49 -16.99 39.78
C MET A 581 -22.52 -16.24 38.95
N GLU A 582 -23.25 -15.33 39.60
CA GLU A 582 -24.07 -14.35 38.90
C GLU A 582 -23.22 -13.38 38.07
N PRO A 583 -23.68 -12.96 36.86
CA PRO A 583 -22.89 -12.14 35.95
C PRO A 583 -22.31 -10.86 36.58
N GLU A 584 -23.09 -10.12 37.38
CA GLU A 584 -22.62 -8.88 38.01
C GLU A 584 -21.53 -9.15 39.05
N ARG A 585 -21.70 -10.21 39.84
CA ARG A 585 -20.71 -10.63 40.85
C ARG A 585 -19.41 -11.06 40.17
N LEU A 586 -19.51 -11.80 39.05
CA LEU A 586 -18.34 -12.20 38.26
C LEU A 586 -17.58 -10.99 37.74
N LYS A 587 -18.26 -9.93 37.25
CA LYS A 587 -17.62 -8.66 36.83
C LYS A 587 -16.81 -8.04 37.98
N GLU A 588 -17.43 -7.91 39.16
CA GLU A 588 -16.72 -7.35 40.32
C GLU A 588 -15.46 -8.13 40.69
N ILE A 589 -15.56 -9.46 40.67
CA ILE A 589 -14.43 -10.36 40.98
C ILE A 589 -13.32 -10.20 39.97
N VAL A 590 -13.59 -10.30 38.65
CA VAL A 590 -12.55 -10.19 37.61
C VAL A 590 -11.91 -8.81 37.60
N LEU A 591 -12.71 -7.74 37.83
CA LEU A 591 -12.16 -6.38 37.94
C LEU A 591 -11.28 -6.21 39.18
N GLY A 592 -11.73 -6.72 40.34
CA GLY A 592 -10.95 -6.65 41.57
C GLY A 592 -9.63 -7.43 41.49
N MET A 593 -9.67 -8.66 40.98
CA MET A 593 -8.48 -9.49 40.79
C MET A 593 -7.47 -8.82 39.87
N ALA A 594 -7.91 -8.30 38.73
CA ALA A 594 -7.05 -7.67 37.76
C ALA A 594 -6.40 -6.37 38.30
N ASN A 595 -7.06 -5.66 39.23
CA ASN A 595 -6.58 -4.44 39.87
C ASN A 595 -6.00 -4.66 41.29
N LYS A 596 -5.78 -5.92 41.73
CA LYS A 596 -5.22 -6.28 43.05
C LYS A 596 -5.97 -5.74 44.25
N LYS A 597 -7.25 -5.55 44.13
CA LYS A 597 -8.08 -5.27 45.30
C LYS A 597 -8.23 -6.56 46.10
N GLU A 598 -8.11 -6.50 47.44
CA GLU A 598 -8.50 -7.62 48.30
C GLU A 598 -9.98 -7.93 48.05
N ILE A 599 -10.21 -9.11 47.49
CA ILE A 599 -11.58 -9.58 47.25
C ILE A 599 -11.84 -10.70 48.23
N ASP A 600 -12.83 -10.54 49.07
CA ASP A 600 -13.32 -11.61 49.91
C ASP A 600 -14.12 -12.59 49.02
N LEU A 601 -13.41 -13.59 48.49
CA LEU A 601 -13.98 -14.66 47.66
C LEU A 601 -14.80 -15.66 48.46
N LEU A 602 -14.69 -15.61 49.81
CA LEU A 602 -15.20 -16.62 50.73
C LEU A 602 -16.57 -16.26 51.34
N ASN A 603 -17.02 -15.04 51.23
CA ASN A 603 -18.34 -14.65 51.78
C ASN A 603 -19.39 -14.67 50.68
N HIS A 604 -20.24 -15.67 50.70
CA HIS A 604 -21.43 -15.96 49.90
C HIS A 604 -21.26 -16.91 48.71
N VAL A 605 -21.10 -18.22 49.00
CA VAL A 605 -21.70 -19.29 48.23
C VAL A 605 -23.06 -19.60 48.82
#